data_87002a75add1c0fcaca2b281818f5f64
#
_entry.id   87002a75add1c0fcaca2b281818f5f64
#
_cell.length_a   1.000
_cell.length_b   1.000
_cell.length_c   1.000
_cell.angle_alpha   90.00
_cell.angle_beta   90.00
_cell.angle_gamma   90.00
#
_symmetry.space_group_name_H-M   'P 1'
#
loop_
_entity.id
_entity.type
_entity.pdbx_description
1 polymer ?
#
loop_
_entity_poly.entity_id
_entity_poly.type
_entity_poly.pdbx_seq_one_letter_code
_entity_poly.pdbx_strand_id
1 'polypeptide(L)'
;MSASNTQNDFSKGSIVKNIMNLAIPMTLAQLINVLYNIVDRIYIGRIPDHATLSLTGIGLSLPIITLVIAFANLFGMGGAPLCSIERGRGDIKEAEAIMGNSFSMMVISGMLLTVLCLIFRKPMLYLFGASDATYPYADAYITIYLLGSLFVMVGLGMNSFINSQGFGRIGMMTVLLGAAANILLDPIFIFMLHMGIRGAALATILSQLLSAIWILRFLTSDKTILKLRRSSMHLSARRVRKIVGLGLSGFTMAITNCTVQIMCNATLQVYGGDLYVGVMTVINSIREIATLPVTGVTHSAQPVLGFNYGAKEYGRVKKAIVFTSFIAILYTTGIWLIVDGFPAFFIRIFNQDAELIAAGIPAIRLYFFGFFMMSLQFSGQSIFVGLGKSKKAIFFSIFRKVIIVVPLTILLPGMFGMGTNGVFAAEPISNFIGGIACFGTMLFTIWRKLTKLQKQEAV
;
A
#
# COMPACT_ATOMS: atom_id res chain seq x y z
N MET A 1 9.13 -29.07 -21.07
CA MET A 1 9.36 -27.74 -20.44
C MET A 1 8.70 -26.71 -21.33
N SER A 2 7.54 -26.18 -20.94
CA SER A 2 6.76 -25.30 -21.82
C SER A 2 7.38 -23.88 -21.87
N ALA A 3 7.25 -23.22 -23.02
CA ALA A 3 7.75 -21.88 -23.32
C ALA A 3 7.31 -20.77 -22.29
N SER A 4 6.36 -21.06 -21.41
CA SER A 4 5.92 -20.13 -20.36
C SER A 4 6.89 -19.99 -19.19
N ASN A 5 7.78 -20.95 -18.95
CA ASN A 5 8.72 -20.91 -17.82
C ASN A 5 9.94 -20.00 -18.06
N THR A 6 10.25 -19.68 -19.31
CA THR A 6 11.35 -18.78 -19.64
C THR A 6 10.99 -17.29 -19.51
N GLN A 7 9.71 -16.96 -19.56
CA GLN A 7 9.21 -15.57 -19.56
C GLN A 7 9.27 -14.90 -18.17
N ASN A 8 9.34 -15.68 -17.08
CA ASN A 8 9.34 -15.19 -15.70
C ASN A 8 10.67 -15.44 -14.96
N ASP A 9 11.73 -15.72 -15.70
CA ASP A 9 13.09 -15.84 -15.18
C ASP A 9 13.75 -14.46 -15.15
N PHE A 10 13.80 -13.85 -13.96
CA PHE A 10 14.37 -12.51 -13.77
C PHE A 10 15.90 -12.45 -13.91
N SER A 11 16.58 -13.61 -14.02
CA SER A 11 18.02 -13.65 -14.35
C SER A 11 18.31 -13.35 -15.81
N LYS A 12 17.28 -13.47 -16.68
CA LYS A 12 17.43 -13.30 -18.13
C LYS A 12 16.75 -12.03 -18.64
N GLY A 13 17.15 -11.61 -19.82
CA GLY A 13 16.58 -10.44 -20.51
C GLY A 13 16.91 -9.10 -19.86
N SER A 14 16.24 -8.05 -20.31
CA SER A 14 16.45 -6.69 -19.82
C SER A 14 15.81 -6.49 -18.43
N ILE A 15 16.57 -5.95 -17.49
CA ILE A 15 16.07 -5.56 -16.15
C ILE A 15 14.93 -4.57 -16.25
N VAL A 16 15.03 -3.61 -17.17
CA VAL A 16 13.98 -2.62 -17.43
C VAL A 16 12.67 -3.31 -17.80
N LYS A 17 12.74 -4.24 -18.77
CA LYS A 17 11.56 -5.00 -19.22
C LYS A 17 10.98 -5.86 -18.09
N ASN A 18 11.82 -6.49 -17.28
CA ASN A 18 11.38 -7.31 -16.14
C ASN A 18 10.61 -6.47 -15.10
N ILE A 19 11.12 -5.28 -14.76
CA ILE A 19 10.46 -4.38 -13.81
C ILE A 19 9.19 -3.79 -14.43
N MET A 20 9.23 -3.28 -15.67
CA MET A 20 8.08 -2.63 -16.30
C MET A 20 6.93 -3.59 -16.58
N ASN A 21 7.21 -4.85 -16.91
CA ASN A 21 6.19 -5.90 -17.07
C ASN A 21 5.38 -6.18 -15.78
N LEU A 22 5.93 -5.84 -14.63
CA LEU A 22 5.24 -5.87 -13.34
C LEU A 22 4.68 -4.50 -12.97
N ALA A 23 5.43 -3.42 -13.20
CA ALA A 23 5.09 -2.07 -12.77
C ALA A 23 3.81 -1.56 -13.44
N ILE A 24 3.69 -1.73 -14.76
CA ILE A 24 2.51 -1.28 -15.50
C ILE A 24 1.23 -1.97 -15.00
N PRO A 25 1.15 -3.32 -14.96
CA PRO A 25 -0.05 -3.98 -14.42
C PRO A 25 -0.32 -3.62 -12.96
N MET A 26 0.70 -3.53 -12.10
CA MET A 26 0.51 -3.19 -10.69
C MET A 26 0.01 -1.76 -10.50
N THR A 27 0.51 -0.80 -11.28
CA THR A 27 0.02 0.58 -11.25
C THR A 27 -1.41 0.68 -11.74
N LEU A 28 -1.74 -0.01 -12.85
CA LEU A 28 -3.12 -0.08 -13.35
C LEU A 28 -4.06 -0.72 -12.34
N ALA A 29 -3.64 -1.79 -11.66
CA ALA A 29 -4.43 -2.42 -10.60
C ALA A 29 -4.72 -1.45 -9.45
N GLN A 30 -3.73 -0.66 -9.02
CA GLN A 30 -3.93 0.35 -7.98
C GLN A 30 -4.89 1.46 -8.44
N LEU A 31 -4.76 1.93 -9.69
CA LEU A 31 -5.68 2.92 -10.26
C LEU A 31 -7.12 2.38 -10.32
N ILE A 32 -7.31 1.15 -10.80
CA ILE A 32 -8.62 0.49 -10.81
C ILE A 32 -9.19 0.40 -9.39
N ASN A 33 -8.35 0.09 -8.41
CA ASN A 33 -8.75 0.02 -6.99
C ASN A 33 -9.25 1.37 -6.46
N VAL A 34 -8.57 2.47 -6.79
CA VAL A 34 -9.02 3.82 -6.41
C VAL A 34 -10.34 4.16 -7.10
N LEU A 35 -10.45 3.87 -8.41
CA LEU A 35 -11.67 4.16 -9.17
C LEU A 35 -12.89 3.40 -8.62
N TYR A 36 -12.74 2.11 -8.34
CA TYR A 36 -13.88 1.35 -7.83
C TYR A 36 -14.31 1.83 -6.43
N ASN A 37 -13.36 2.22 -5.56
CA ASN A 37 -13.69 2.80 -4.25
C ASN A 37 -14.49 4.11 -4.38
N ILE A 38 -14.21 4.92 -5.42
CA ILE A 38 -14.97 6.13 -5.71
C ILE A 38 -16.40 5.76 -6.16
N VAL A 39 -16.53 4.79 -7.06
CA VAL A 39 -17.84 4.32 -7.56
C VAL A 39 -18.70 3.73 -6.44
N ASP A 40 -18.13 2.90 -5.58
CA ASP A 40 -18.79 2.34 -4.39
C ASP A 40 -19.36 3.45 -3.48
N ARG A 41 -18.54 4.47 -3.17
CA ARG A 41 -19.00 5.63 -2.39
C ARG A 41 -20.10 6.43 -3.09
N ILE A 42 -20.10 6.54 -4.42
CA ILE A 42 -21.17 7.18 -5.18
C ILE A 42 -22.47 6.41 -5.03
N TYR A 43 -22.45 5.08 -5.12
CA TYR A 43 -23.64 4.25 -4.92
C TYR A 43 -24.18 4.38 -3.50
N ILE A 44 -23.32 4.33 -2.48
CA ILE A 44 -23.70 4.47 -1.08
C ILE A 44 -24.26 5.87 -0.79
N GLY A 45 -23.68 6.91 -1.40
CA GLY A 45 -24.17 8.30 -1.31
C GLY A 45 -25.52 8.54 -2.01
N ARG A 46 -26.06 7.55 -2.72
CA ARG A 46 -27.37 7.59 -3.38
C ARG A 46 -28.41 6.68 -2.72
N ILE A 47 -28.11 6.08 -1.55
CA ILE A 47 -29.07 5.29 -0.80
C ILE A 47 -30.24 6.20 -0.37
N PRO A 48 -31.50 5.88 -0.73
CA PRO A 48 -32.65 6.69 -0.36
C PRO A 48 -32.74 6.87 1.16
N ASP A 49 -33.11 8.08 1.60
CA ASP A 49 -33.39 8.50 2.98
C ASP A 49 -32.23 8.44 3.98
N HIS A 50 -31.14 7.71 3.66
CA HIS A 50 -30.05 7.43 4.61
C HIS A 50 -28.64 7.63 4.04
N ALA A 51 -28.47 8.35 2.93
CA ALA A 51 -27.20 8.54 2.24
C ALA A 51 -26.09 9.05 3.15
N THR A 52 -26.33 10.16 3.86
CA THR A 52 -25.34 10.79 4.75
C THR A 52 -24.96 9.88 5.91
N LEU A 53 -25.94 9.24 6.57
CA LEU A 53 -25.68 8.31 7.68
C LEU A 53 -24.92 7.07 7.21
N SER A 54 -25.22 6.56 6.02
CA SER A 54 -24.53 5.42 5.42
C SER A 54 -23.07 5.75 5.09
N LEU A 55 -22.80 6.90 4.45
CA LEU A 55 -21.43 7.36 4.17
C LEU A 55 -20.65 7.59 5.46
N THR A 56 -21.27 8.19 6.48
CA THR A 56 -20.64 8.37 7.79
C THR A 56 -20.35 7.02 8.45
N GLY A 57 -21.27 6.06 8.37
CA GLY A 57 -21.08 4.71 8.90
C GLY A 57 -19.89 3.98 8.30
N ILE A 58 -19.68 4.10 6.98
CA ILE A 58 -18.50 3.56 6.33
C ILE A 58 -17.23 4.28 6.78
N GLY A 59 -17.28 5.62 6.85
CA GLY A 59 -16.16 6.42 7.35
C GLY A 59 -15.67 5.96 8.72
N LEU A 60 -16.62 5.69 9.64
CA LEU A 60 -16.35 5.16 10.99
C LEU A 60 -15.80 3.74 10.99
N SER A 61 -16.07 2.95 9.94
CA SER A 61 -15.57 1.59 9.76
C SER A 61 -14.13 1.54 9.19
N LEU A 62 -13.65 2.63 8.58
CA LEU A 62 -12.34 2.66 7.90
C LEU A 62 -11.15 2.25 8.78
N PRO A 63 -11.05 2.61 10.07
CA PRO A 63 -9.93 2.16 10.89
C PRO A 63 -9.87 0.64 11.04
N ILE A 64 -11.03 -0.03 11.18
CA ILE A 64 -11.11 -1.50 11.26
C ILE A 64 -10.73 -2.13 9.92
N ILE A 65 -11.24 -1.59 8.82
CA ILE A 65 -10.90 -2.02 7.45
C ILE A 65 -9.39 -1.89 7.23
N THR A 66 -8.80 -0.76 7.61
CA THR A 66 -7.35 -0.52 7.49
C THR A 66 -6.54 -1.51 8.30
N LEU A 67 -7.01 -1.91 9.49
CA LEU A 67 -6.37 -2.94 10.31
C LEU A 67 -6.34 -4.29 9.58
N VAL A 68 -7.45 -4.72 8.98
CA VAL A 68 -7.53 -5.95 8.18
C VAL A 68 -6.55 -5.92 7.00
N ILE A 69 -6.49 -4.82 6.27
CA ILE A 69 -5.58 -4.61 5.14
C ILE A 69 -4.11 -4.62 5.61
N ALA A 70 -3.82 -4.01 6.77
CA ALA A 70 -2.47 -3.97 7.32
C ALA A 70 -1.96 -5.37 7.66
N PHE A 71 -2.81 -6.25 8.20
CA PHE A 71 -2.44 -7.65 8.46
C PHE A 71 -2.28 -8.45 7.15
N ALA A 72 -3.11 -8.22 6.14
CA ALA A 72 -2.91 -8.82 4.81
C ALA A 72 -1.53 -8.46 4.24
N ASN A 73 -1.17 -7.18 4.31
CA ASN A 73 0.12 -6.67 3.86
C ASN A 73 1.29 -7.18 4.71
N LEU A 74 1.11 -7.33 6.03
CA LEU A 74 2.12 -7.88 6.93
C LEU A 74 2.66 -9.24 6.42
N PHE A 75 1.77 -10.13 6.03
CA PHE A 75 2.15 -11.46 5.58
C PHE A 75 2.43 -11.51 4.06
N GLY A 76 1.67 -10.77 3.25
CA GLY A 76 1.85 -10.70 1.81
C GLY A 76 3.16 -10.02 1.41
N MET A 77 3.34 -8.77 1.83
CA MET A 77 4.55 -7.99 1.53
C MET A 77 5.77 -8.44 2.33
N GLY A 78 5.57 -9.14 3.46
CA GLY A 78 6.65 -9.75 4.22
C GLY A 78 7.17 -11.04 3.59
N GLY A 79 6.28 -11.88 3.06
CA GLY A 79 6.62 -13.18 2.49
C GLY A 79 7.08 -13.12 1.03
N ALA A 80 6.44 -12.31 0.19
CA ALA A 80 6.69 -12.28 -1.25
C ALA A 80 8.15 -11.96 -1.64
N PRO A 81 8.84 -10.97 -1.05
CA PRO A 81 10.25 -10.74 -1.34
C PRO A 81 11.16 -11.90 -0.89
N LEU A 82 10.84 -12.55 0.24
CA LEU A 82 11.57 -13.73 0.71
C LEU A 82 11.42 -14.90 -0.25
N CYS A 83 10.21 -15.13 -0.77
CA CYS A 83 9.99 -16.13 -1.83
C CYS A 83 10.82 -15.85 -3.08
N SER A 84 10.91 -14.59 -3.49
CA SER A 84 11.72 -14.20 -4.65
C SER A 84 13.20 -14.48 -4.44
N ILE A 85 13.74 -14.24 -3.23
CA ILE A 85 15.12 -14.54 -2.86
C ILE A 85 15.39 -16.04 -2.91
N GLU A 86 14.54 -16.86 -2.28
CA GLU A 86 14.74 -18.32 -2.24
C GLU A 86 14.55 -18.93 -3.64
N ARG A 87 13.61 -18.41 -4.45
CA ARG A 87 13.47 -18.80 -5.85
C ARG A 87 14.73 -18.48 -6.67
N GLY A 88 15.35 -17.33 -6.43
CA GLY A 88 16.63 -16.96 -7.06
C GLY A 88 17.78 -17.89 -6.63
N ARG A 89 17.76 -18.42 -5.42
CA ARG A 89 18.71 -19.43 -4.92
C ARG A 89 18.48 -20.82 -5.52
N GLY A 90 17.37 -21.03 -6.21
CA GLY A 90 16.95 -22.34 -6.71
C GLY A 90 16.22 -23.19 -5.68
N ASP A 91 16.01 -22.70 -4.46
CA ASP A 91 15.28 -23.42 -3.41
C ASP A 91 13.76 -23.19 -3.51
N ILE A 92 13.16 -23.88 -4.49
CA ILE A 92 11.71 -23.81 -4.74
C ILE A 92 10.90 -24.33 -3.53
N LYS A 93 11.41 -25.36 -2.82
CA LYS A 93 10.71 -25.92 -1.66
C LYS A 93 10.62 -24.90 -0.52
N GLU A 94 11.71 -24.19 -0.21
CA GLU A 94 11.70 -23.15 0.80
C GLU A 94 10.82 -21.95 0.38
N ALA A 95 10.84 -21.57 -0.90
CA ALA A 95 9.96 -20.53 -1.43
C ALA A 95 8.47 -20.89 -1.28
N GLU A 96 8.08 -22.14 -1.66
CA GLU A 96 6.71 -22.65 -1.44
C GLU A 96 6.35 -22.70 0.05
N ALA A 97 7.30 -23.08 0.92
CA ALA A 97 7.08 -23.12 2.36
C ALA A 97 6.87 -21.72 2.97
N ILE A 98 7.59 -20.70 2.50
CA ILE A 98 7.37 -19.30 2.92
C ILE A 98 5.98 -18.83 2.49
N MET A 99 5.56 -19.12 1.25
CA MET A 99 4.23 -18.79 0.76
C MET A 99 3.13 -19.49 1.57
N GLY A 100 3.29 -20.80 1.85
CA GLY A 100 2.36 -21.57 2.66
C GLY A 100 2.26 -21.07 4.10
N ASN A 101 3.39 -20.73 4.73
CA ASN A 101 3.41 -20.14 6.07
C ASN A 101 2.71 -18.77 6.09
N SER A 102 2.93 -17.91 5.07
CA SER A 102 2.24 -16.63 4.95
C SER A 102 0.73 -16.82 4.82
N PHE A 103 0.28 -17.77 3.99
CA PHE A 103 -1.13 -18.12 3.86
C PHE A 103 -1.73 -18.59 5.19
N SER A 104 -1.07 -19.51 5.88
CA SER A 104 -1.55 -20.02 7.18
C SER A 104 -1.65 -18.90 8.22
N MET A 105 -0.66 -17.99 8.27
CA MET A 105 -0.69 -16.82 9.16
C MET A 105 -1.83 -15.85 8.80
N MET A 106 -2.10 -15.63 7.51
CA MET A 106 -3.25 -14.82 7.08
C MET A 106 -4.57 -15.42 7.55
N VAL A 107 -4.74 -16.74 7.40
CA VAL A 107 -5.96 -17.44 7.82
C VAL A 107 -6.13 -17.36 9.33
N ILE A 108 -5.09 -17.69 10.11
CA ILE A 108 -5.15 -17.67 11.56
C ILE A 108 -5.40 -16.26 12.09
N SER A 109 -4.62 -15.29 11.63
CA SER A 109 -4.79 -13.89 12.06
C SER A 109 -6.10 -13.29 11.57
N GLY A 110 -6.57 -13.66 10.37
CA GLY A 110 -7.87 -13.23 9.85
C GLY A 110 -9.03 -13.73 10.72
N MET A 111 -9.05 -15.01 11.08
CA MET A 111 -10.05 -15.57 11.99
C MET A 111 -9.99 -14.89 13.38
N LEU A 112 -8.78 -14.70 13.92
CA LEU A 112 -8.59 -14.04 15.21
C LEU A 112 -9.09 -12.59 15.16
N LEU A 113 -8.72 -11.83 14.14
CA LEU A 113 -9.17 -10.45 13.95
C LEU A 113 -10.69 -10.37 13.80
N THR A 114 -11.28 -11.26 12.99
CA THR A 114 -12.73 -11.32 12.83
C THR A 114 -13.41 -11.50 14.18
N VAL A 115 -13.00 -12.48 14.98
CA VAL A 115 -13.59 -12.74 16.29
C VAL A 115 -13.39 -11.57 17.24
N LEU A 116 -12.16 -11.06 17.37
CA LEU A 116 -11.86 -9.93 18.25
C LEU A 116 -12.63 -8.66 17.85
N CYS A 117 -12.60 -8.31 16.55
CA CYS A 117 -13.28 -7.12 16.07
C CYS A 117 -14.81 -7.25 16.17
N LEU A 118 -15.40 -8.45 16.00
CA LEU A 118 -16.84 -8.66 16.20
C LEU A 118 -17.24 -8.51 17.68
N ILE A 119 -16.41 -9.01 18.61
CA ILE A 119 -16.67 -8.86 20.06
C ILE A 119 -16.57 -7.39 20.47
N PHE A 120 -15.52 -6.70 20.02
CA PHE A 120 -15.23 -5.33 20.42
C PHE A 120 -15.76 -4.25 19.47
N ARG A 121 -16.57 -4.60 18.44
CA ARG A 121 -17.02 -3.66 17.41
C ARG A 121 -17.73 -2.43 17.97
N LYS A 122 -18.59 -2.63 18.98
CA LYS A 122 -19.33 -1.54 19.61
C LYS A 122 -18.40 -0.51 20.27
N PRO A 123 -17.55 -0.88 21.25
CA PRO A 123 -16.63 0.08 21.84
C PRO A 123 -15.65 0.68 20.82
N MET A 124 -15.21 -0.09 19.80
CA MET A 124 -14.34 0.44 18.76
C MET A 124 -15.04 1.53 17.92
N LEU A 125 -16.27 1.30 17.48
CA LEU A 125 -17.01 2.29 16.68
C LEU A 125 -17.27 3.57 17.46
N TYR A 126 -17.66 3.47 18.73
CA TYR A 126 -17.80 4.66 19.58
C TYR A 126 -16.47 5.39 19.82
N LEU A 127 -15.37 4.66 20.00
CA LEU A 127 -14.03 5.23 20.08
C LEU A 127 -13.64 6.00 18.81
N PHE A 128 -14.13 5.54 17.66
CA PHE A 128 -13.88 6.20 16.35
C PHE A 128 -14.88 7.33 16.07
N GLY A 129 -15.76 7.67 17.01
CA GLY A 129 -16.66 8.81 16.93
C GLY A 129 -18.07 8.48 16.47
N ALA A 130 -18.51 7.22 16.59
CA ALA A 130 -19.92 6.89 16.32
C ALA A 130 -20.84 7.55 17.34
N SER A 131 -21.96 8.09 16.86
CA SER A 131 -23.10 8.51 17.66
C SER A 131 -24.21 7.45 17.63
N ASP A 132 -25.21 7.58 18.49
CA ASP A 132 -26.37 6.67 18.50
C ASP A 132 -27.12 6.67 17.15
N ALA A 133 -27.04 7.77 16.39
CA ALA A 133 -27.65 7.88 15.07
C ALA A 133 -26.78 7.17 13.96
N THR A 134 -25.47 7.21 14.06
CA THR A 134 -24.56 6.66 13.04
C THR A 134 -24.16 5.22 13.32
N TYR A 135 -24.20 4.80 14.59
CA TYR A 135 -23.80 3.45 15.01
C TYR A 135 -24.53 2.33 14.25
N PRO A 136 -25.88 2.36 14.06
CA PRO A 136 -26.57 1.26 13.36
C PRO A 136 -26.07 1.03 11.94
N TYR A 137 -25.67 2.09 11.24
CA TYR A 137 -25.15 2.01 9.86
C TYR A 137 -23.71 1.48 9.85
N ALA A 138 -22.87 1.97 10.75
CA ALA A 138 -21.50 1.48 10.91
C ALA A 138 -21.48 0.01 11.34
N ASP A 139 -22.30 -0.39 12.30
CA ASP A 139 -22.41 -1.77 12.80
C ASP A 139 -22.92 -2.72 11.72
N ALA A 140 -23.93 -2.30 10.96
CA ALA A 140 -24.47 -3.09 9.85
C ALA A 140 -23.43 -3.36 8.76
N TYR A 141 -22.63 -2.36 8.39
CA TYR A 141 -21.58 -2.50 7.39
C TYR A 141 -20.42 -3.36 7.90
N ILE A 142 -19.87 -3.00 9.08
CA ILE A 142 -18.64 -3.62 9.57
C ILE A 142 -18.86 -5.08 10.00
N THR A 143 -20.04 -5.44 10.49
CA THR A 143 -20.35 -6.82 10.85
C THR A 143 -20.26 -7.74 9.63
N ILE A 144 -20.88 -7.35 8.52
CA ILE A 144 -20.84 -8.11 7.27
C ILE A 144 -19.39 -8.12 6.72
N TYR A 145 -18.71 -6.96 6.71
CA TYR A 145 -17.33 -6.86 6.24
C TYR A 145 -16.38 -7.78 7.02
N LEU A 146 -16.49 -7.83 8.35
CA LEU A 146 -15.66 -8.67 9.21
C LEU A 146 -15.87 -10.16 8.94
N LEU A 147 -17.10 -10.62 8.70
CA LEU A 147 -17.37 -12.01 8.32
C LEU A 147 -16.66 -12.41 7.02
N GLY A 148 -16.41 -11.48 6.12
CA GLY A 148 -15.67 -11.69 4.88
C GLY A 148 -14.22 -11.20 4.92
N SER A 149 -13.72 -10.70 6.03
CA SER A 149 -12.37 -10.13 6.14
C SER A 149 -11.27 -11.11 5.73
N LEU A 150 -11.49 -12.41 5.94
CA LEU A 150 -10.58 -13.46 5.48
C LEU A 150 -10.40 -13.45 3.97
N PHE A 151 -11.47 -13.23 3.20
CA PHE A 151 -11.40 -13.14 1.74
C PHE A 151 -10.61 -11.93 1.29
N VAL A 152 -10.80 -10.78 1.98
CA VAL A 152 -10.03 -9.56 1.76
C VAL A 152 -8.54 -9.82 2.01
N MET A 153 -8.19 -10.45 3.15
CA MET A 153 -6.81 -10.74 3.50
C MET A 153 -6.14 -11.69 2.51
N VAL A 154 -6.82 -12.75 2.12
CA VAL A 154 -6.31 -13.70 1.11
C VAL A 154 -6.20 -13.02 -0.25
N GLY A 155 -7.20 -12.24 -0.66
CA GLY A 155 -7.20 -11.50 -1.92
C GLY A 155 -6.01 -10.55 -2.05
N LEU A 156 -5.78 -9.71 -1.06
CA LEU A 156 -4.69 -8.73 -1.07
C LEU A 156 -3.32 -9.39 -0.82
N GLY A 157 -3.23 -10.21 0.23
CA GLY A 157 -1.97 -10.77 0.67
C GLY A 157 -1.40 -11.79 -0.32
N MET A 158 -2.22 -12.73 -0.80
CA MET A 158 -1.75 -13.77 -1.73
C MET A 158 -1.50 -13.25 -3.14
N ASN A 159 -2.11 -12.13 -3.54
CA ASN A 159 -1.79 -11.47 -4.81
C ASN A 159 -0.32 -11.01 -4.89
N SER A 160 0.30 -10.67 -3.76
CA SER A 160 1.73 -10.34 -3.68
C SER A 160 2.62 -11.51 -4.12
N PHE A 161 2.21 -12.76 -3.86
CA PHE A 161 2.93 -13.96 -4.30
C PHE A 161 2.76 -14.26 -5.80
N ILE A 162 1.65 -13.86 -6.42
CA ILE A 162 1.49 -13.91 -7.88
C ILE A 162 2.47 -12.93 -8.54
N ASN A 163 2.54 -11.71 -8.03
CA ASN A 163 3.44 -10.68 -8.52
C ASN A 163 4.92 -11.06 -8.31
N SER A 164 5.26 -11.70 -7.18
CA SER A 164 6.63 -12.14 -6.88
C SER A 164 7.15 -13.24 -7.81
N GLN A 165 6.23 -13.97 -8.45
CA GLN A 165 6.55 -14.96 -9.46
C GLN A 165 6.66 -14.39 -10.88
N GLY A 166 6.39 -13.09 -11.07
CA GLY A 166 6.45 -12.42 -12.36
C GLY A 166 5.13 -12.37 -13.12
N PHE A 167 4.03 -12.82 -12.53
CA PHE A 167 2.71 -12.83 -13.15
C PHE A 167 1.91 -11.53 -12.93
N GLY A 168 2.51 -10.36 -13.16
CA GLY A 168 1.88 -9.06 -12.90
C GLY A 168 0.52 -8.87 -13.60
N ARG A 169 0.36 -9.39 -14.82
CA ARG A 169 -0.94 -9.35 -15.53
C ARG A 169 -2.01 -10.16 -14.82
N ILE A 170 -1.67 -11.31 -14.27
CA ILE A 170 -2.61 -12.14 -13.50
C ILE A 170 -2.99 -11.42 -12.20
N GLY A 171 -2.00 -10.82 -11.52
CA GLY A 171 -2.24 -10.00 -10.33
C GLY A 171 -3.17 -8.81 -10.61
N MET A 172 -3.00 -8.12 -11.74
CA MET A 172 -3.90 -7.05 -12.18
C MET A 172 -5.32 -7.58 -12.48
N MET A 173 -5.42 -8.71 -13.19
CA MET A 173 -6.73 -9.32 -13.52
C MET A 173 -7.51 -9.70 -12.26
N THR A 174 -6.82 -10.07 -11.17
CA THR A 174 -7.46 -10.32 -9.87
C THR A 174 -8.19 -9.09 -9.34
N VAL A 175 -7.50 -7.93 -9.39
CA VAL A 175 -8.09 -6.66 -8.92
C VAL A 175 -9.22 -6.21 -9.85
N LEU A 176 -9.03 -6.35 -11.16
CA LEU A 176 -10.04 -6.01 -12.16
C LEU A 176 -11.31 -6.85 -11.97
N LEU A 177 -11.16 -8.17 -11.74
CA LEU A 177 -12.28 -9.08 -11.49
C LEU A 177 -13.07 -8.68 -10.25
N GLY A 178 -12.37 -8.38 -9.13
CA GLY A 178 -13.00 -7.91 -7.91
C GLY A 178 -13.72 -6.57 -8.10
N ALA A 179 -13.07 -5.60 -8.74
CA ALA A 179 -13.64 -4.28 -9.00
C ALA A 179 -14.89 -4.38 -9.91
N ALA A 180 -14.81 -5.13 -10.99
CA ALA A 180 -15.94 -5.33 -11.91
C ALA A 180 -17.12 -6.02 -11.20
N ALA A 181 -16.85 -7.07 -10.41
CA ALA A 181 -17.87 -7.75 -9.63
C ALA A 181 -18.53 -6.80 -8.62
N ASN A 182 -17.76 -5.97 -7.91
CA ASN A 182 -18.28 -5.01 -6.95
C ASN A 182 -19.19 -3.97 -7.64
N ILE A 183 -18.72 -3.33 -8.71
CA ILE A 183 -19.49 -2.33 -9.47
C ILE A 183 -20.83 -2.90 -10.00
N LEU A 184 -20.86 -4.19 -10.35
CA LEU A 184 -22.07 -4.87 -10.81
C LEU A 184 -22.99 -5.29 -9.66
N LEU A 185 -22.43 -5.75 -8.55
CA LEU A 185 -23.19 -6.26 -7.41
C LEU A 185 -23.77 -5.13 -6.53
N ASP A 186 -23.09 -3.98 -6.41
CA ASP A 186 -23.54 -2.86 -5.62
C ASP A 186 -24.97 -2.40 -6.00
N PRO A 187 -25.29 -2.04 -7.26
CA PRO A 187 -26.64 -1.62 -7.61
C PRO A 187 -27.67 -2.71 -7.38
N ILE A 188 -27.31 -3.98 -7.54
CA ILE A 188 -28.22 -5.11 -7.31
C ILE A 188 -28.59 -5.19 -5.82
N PHE A 189 -27.59 -5.23 -4.94
CA PHE A 189 -27.87 -5.40 -3.51
C PHE A 189 -28.36 -4.11 -2.84
N ILE A 190 -27.83 -2.95 -3.23
CA ILE A 190 -28.20 -1.69 -2.62
C ILE A 190 -29.63 -1.28 -3.03
N PHE A 191 -29.92 -1.27 -4.34
CA PHE A 191 -31.14 -0.69 -4.89
C PHE A 191 -32.20 -1.73 -5.26
N MET A 192 -31.85 -2.80 -6.00
CA MET A 192 -32.82 -3.78 -6.45
C MET A 192 -33.33 -4.67 -5.33
N LEU A 193 -32.45 -5.10 -4.42
CA LEU A 193 -32.80 -5.91 -3.24
C LEU A 193 -33.09 -5.05 -1.99
N HIS A 194 -33.02 -3.72 -2.12
CA HIS A 194 -33.31 -2.77 -1.04
C HIS A 194 -32.52 -3.01 0.27
N MET A 195 -31.30 -3.57 0.17
CA MET A 195 -30.48 -3.87 1.35
C MET A 195 -29.70 -2.65 1.87
N GLY A 196 -29.68 -1.54 1.12
CA GLY A 196 -28.96 -0.32 1.51
C GLY A 196 -27.48 -0.58 1.84
N ILE A 197 -27.00 -0.06 2.97
CA ILE A 197 -25.59 -0.19 3.39
C ILE A 197 -25.15 -1.65 3.62
N ARG A 198 -26.04 -2.54 4.03
CA ARG A 198 -25.78 -3.98 4.14
C ARG A 198 -25.49 -4.60 2.79
N GLY A 199 -26.19 -4.12 1.76
CA GLY A 199 -26.00 -4.53 0.36
C GLY A 199 -24.60 -4.18 -0.15
N ALA A 200 -24.12 -2.96 0.13
CA ALA A 200 -22.77 -2.52 -0.20
C ALA A 200 -21.70 -3.40 0.47
N ALA A 201 -21.85 -3.68 1.77
CA ALA A 201 -20.93 -4.57 2.48
C ALA A 201 -20.91 -5.98 1.87
N LEU A 202 -22.10 -6.54 1.55
CA LEU A 202 -22.22 -7.86 0.96
C LEU A 202 -21.60 -7.93 -0.44
N ALA A 203 -21.84 -6.91 -1.29
CA ALA A 203 -21.23 -6.81 -2.61
C ALA A 203 -19.70 -6.77 -2.53
N THR A 204 -19.16 -5.98 -1.61
CA THR A 204 -17.71 -5.91 -1.35
C THR A 204 -17.14 -7.28 -1.00
N ILE A 205 -17.76 -8.01 -0.05
CA ILE A 205 -17.26 -9.31 0.40
C ILE A 205 -17.35 -10.36 -0.70
N LEU A 206 -18.46 -10.42 -1.44
CA LEU A 206 -18.61 -11.37 -2.53
C LEU A 206 -17.61 -11.11 -3.65
N SER A 207 -17.31 -9.86 -3.95
CA SER A 207 -16.28 -9.47 -4.90
C SER A 207 -14.88 -9.89 -4.44
N GLN A 208 -14.58 -9.73 -3.15
CA GLN A 208 -13.32 -10.18 -2.56
C GLN A 208 -13.24 -11.72 -2.49
N LEU A 209 -14.33 -12.41 -2.24
CA LEU A 209 -14.41 -13.88 -2.32
C LEU A 209 -14.09 -14.36 -3.73
N LEU A 210 -14.64 -13.73 -4.75
CA LEU A 210 -14.36 -14.06 -6.16
C LEU A 210 -12.87 -13.86 -6.49
N SER A 211 -12.29 -12.75 -6.04
CA SER A 211 -10.86 -12.48 -6.16
C SER A 211 -10.00 -13.52 -5.43
N ALA A 212 -10.38 -13.89 -4.20
CA ALA A 212 -9.67 -14.90 -3.42
C ALA A 212 -9.72 -16.28 -4.08
N ILE A 213 -10.89 -16.70 -4.59
CA ILE A 213 -11.05 -17.96 -5.34
C ILE A 213 -10.16 -17.95 -6.58
N TRP A 214 -10.15 -16.88 -7.35
CA TRP A 214 -9.29 -16.73 -8.53
C TRP A 214 -7.81 -16.89 -8.19
N ILE A 215 -7.32 -16.22 -7.15
CA ILE A 215 -5.95 -16.30 -6.67
C ILE A 215 -5.59 -17.72 -6.23
N LEU A 216 -6.42 -18.33 -5.39
CA LEU A 216 -6.16 -19.67 -4.87
C LEU A 216 -6.16 -20.69 -6.00
N ARG A 217 -7.12 -20.59 -6.95
CA ARG A 217 -7.16 -21.45 -8.13
C ARG A 217 -5.89 -21.29 -8.99
N PHE A 218 -5.38 -20.06 -9.15
CA PHE A 218 -4.13 -19.85 -9.87
C PHE A 218 -2.94 -20.43 -9.13
N LEU A 219 -2.77 -20.15 -7.83
CA LEU A 219 -1.63 -20.59 -7.02
C LEU A 219 -1.62 -22.12 -6.77
N THR A 220 -2.72 -22.81 -6.97
CA THR A 220 -2.79 -24.28 -6.88
C THR A 220 -2.69 -24.95 -8.25
N SER A 221 -2.75 -24.20 -9.36
CA SER A 221 -2.71 -24.72 -10.72
C SER A 221 -1.29 -25.07 -11.19
N ASP A 222 -1.21 -25.78 -12.33
CA ASP A 222 0.07 -26.08 -12.99
C ASP A 222 0.70 -24.90 -13.74
N LYS A 223 -0.01 -23.76 -13.81
CA LYS A 223 0.44 -22.55 -14.50
C LYS A 223 1.37 -21.69 -13.63
N THR A 224 1.32 -21.89 -12.32
CA THR A 224 2.15 -21.16 -11.36
C THR A 224 3.54 -21.81 -11.20
N ILE A 225 4.55 -21.01 -10.87
CA ILE A 225 5.92 -21.50 -10.61
C ILE A 225 6.01 -22.08 -9.19
N LEU A 226 5.48 -21.34 -8.22
CA LEU A 226 5.41 -21.75 -6.82
C LEU A 226 3.99 -22.18 -6.51
N LYS A 227 3.80 -23.45 -6.13
CA LYS A 227 2.48 -24.00 -5.83
C LYS A 227 2.15 -23.88 -4.35
N LEU A 228 0.95 -23.42 -4.05
CA LEU A 228 0.41 -23.47 -2.70
C LEU A 228 -0.02 -24.90 -2.37
N ARG A 229 0.83 -25.64 -1.64
CA ARG A 229 0.61 -27.04 -1.25
C ARG A 229 0.24 -27.13 0.21
N ARG A 230 -0.60 -28.09 0.60
CA ARG A 230 -0.95 -28.36 2.00
C ARG A 230 0.31 -28.68 2.85
N SER A 231 1.26 -29.42 2.29
CA SER A 231 2.54 -29.72 2.94
C SER A 231 3.38 -28.48 3.28
N SER A 232 3.20 -27.38 2.55
CA SER A 232 3.93 -26.12 2.76
C SER A 232 3.27 -25.22 3.81
N MET A 233 2.07 -25.54 4.28
CA MET A 233 1.29 -24.74 5.25
C MET A 233 1.69 -24.95 6.71
N HIS A 234 2.54 -25.93 7.00
CA HIS A 234 3.04 -26.16 8.36
C HIS A 234 3.86 -24.99 8.86
N LEU A 235 3.41 -24.39 9.97
CA LEU A 235 4.04 -23.22 10.55
C LEU A 235 5.44 -23.56 11.11
N SER A 236 6.41 -22.76 10.71
CA SER A 236 7.76 -22.77 11.26
C SER A 236 8.06 -21.43 11.90
N ALA A 237 8.38 -21.42 13.20
CA ALA A 237 8.71 -20.20 13.94
C ALA A 237 9.83 -19.39 13.26
N ARG A 238 10.81 -20.06 12.64
CA ARG A 238 11.89 -19.42 11.90
C ARG A 238 11.37 -18.66 10.67
N ARG A 239 10.44 -19.26 9.90
CA ARG A 239 9.84 -18.63 8.70
C ARG A 239 8.90 -17.50 9.11
N VAL A 240 8.02 -17.75 10.08
CA VAL A 240 7.09 -16.74 10.60
C VAL A 240 7.84 -15.52 11.09
N ARG A 241 8.93 -15.68 11.87
CA ARG A 241 9.74 -14.55 12.34
C ARG A 241 10.36 -13.75 11.19
N LYS A 242 10.82 -14.40 10.11
CA LYS A 242 11.35 -13.72 8.93
C LYS A 242 10.26 -12.95 8.18
N ILE A 243 9.09 -13.58 7.95
CA ILE A 243 7.95 -13.00 7.26
C ILE A 243 7.43 -11.79 8.02
N VAL A 244 7.11 -11.95 9.30
CA VAL A 244 6.63 -10.86 10.15
C VAL A 244 7.69 -9.77 10.25
N GLY A 245 8.96 -10.13 10.47
CA GLY A 245 10.05 -9.16 10.57
C GLY A 245 10.19 -8.27 9.34
N LEU A 246 9.97 -8.80 8.13
CA LEU A 246 10.03 -8.00 6.91
C LEU A 246 8.72 -7.23 6.68
N GLY A 247 7.58 -7.86 6.91
CA GLY A 247 6.26 -7.26 6.74
C GLY A 247 5.94 -6.15 7.73
N LEU A 248 6.55 -6.17 8.93
CA LEU A 248 6.44 -5.08 9.90
C LEU A 248 6.85 -3.72 9.32
N SER A 249 7.71 -3.67 8.30
CA SER A 249 8.09 -2.40 7.66
C SER A 249 6.90 -1.73 6.98
N GLY A 250 6.10 -2.49 6.21
CA GLY A 250 4.90 -1.99 5.56
C GLY A 250 3.77 -1.71 6.55
N PHE A 251 3.60 -2.61 7.54
CA PHE A 251 2.63 -2.44 8.62
C PHE A 251 2.88 -1.15 9.42
N THR A 252 4.12 -0.95 9.86
CA THR A 252 4.54 0.27 10.58
C THR A 252 4.34 1.52 9.72
N MET A 253 4.63 1.44 8.42
CA MET A 253 4.42 2.56 7.51
C MET A 253 2.94 2.94 7.39
N ALA A 254 2.03 1.97 7.34
CA ALA A 254 0.59 2.22 7.30
C ALA A 254 0.10 2.91 8.59
N ILE A 255 0.48 2.38 9.75
CA ILE A 255 0.10 2.97 11.05
C ILE A 255 0.67 4.37 11.20
N THR A 256 1.94 4.57 10.89
CA THR A 256 2.58 5.90 11.03
C THR A 256 2.00 6.93 10.06
N ASN A 257 1.57 6.53 8.87
CA ASN A 257 0.85 7.43 7.97
C ASN A 257 -0.50 7.88 8.56
N CYS A 258 -1.28 6.96 9.15
CA CYS A 258 -2.52 7.32 9.86
C CYS A 258 -2.24 8.29 11.03
N THR A 259 -1.22 8.01 11.84
CA THR A 259 -0.85 8.87 12.97
C THR A 259 -0.49 10.28 12.48
N VAL A 260 0.33 10.40 11.44
CA VAL A 260 0.69 11.70 10.85
C VAL A 260 -0.54 12.44 10.36
N GLN A 261 -1.46 11.76 9.68
CA GLN A 261 -2.68 12.39 9.17
C GLN A 261 -3.57 12.92 10.28
N ILE A 262 -3.74 12.17 11.36
CA ILE A 262 -4.49 12.60 12.55
C ILE A 262 -3.81 13.83 13.18
N MET A 263 -2.50 13.81 13.36
CA MET A 263 -1.74 14.92 13.95
C MET A 263 -1.79 16.18 13.07
N CYS A 264 -1.64 16.02 11.75
CA CYS A 264 -1.75 17.14 10.81
C CYS A 264 -3.14 17.79 10.90
N ASN A 265 -4.21 16.98 10.83
CA ASN A 265 -5.58 17.50 10.89
C ASN A 265 -5.87 18.18 12.24
N ALA A 266 -5.47 17.57 13.36
CA ALA A 266 -5.66 18.15 14.69
C ALA A 266 -4.91 19.48 14.85
N THR A 267 -3.67 19.56 14.36
CA THR A 267 -2.88 20.79 14.42
C THR A 267 -3.44 21.88 13.49
N LEU A 268 -3.85 21.51 12.26
CA LEU A 268 -4.47 22.46 11.33
C LEU A 268 -5.80 22.99 11.86
N GLN A 269 -6.59 22.17 12.57
CA GLN A 269 -7.81 22.60 13.20
C GLN A 269 -7.58 23.73 14.22
N VAL A 270 -6.48 23.64 15.00
CA VAL A 270 -6.11 24.66 15.99
C VAL A 270 -5.62 25.95 15.33
N TYR A 271 -4.81 25.87 14.28
CA TYR A 271 -4.14 27.04 13.70
C TYR A 271 -4.86 27.65 12.50
N GLY A 272 -5.74 26.92 11.82
CA GLY A 272 -6.38 27.39 10.59
C GLY A 272 -7.85 26.98 10.43
N GLY A 273 -8.41 26.25 11.41
CA GLY A 273 -9.82 25.81 11.38
C GLY A 273 -10.17 24.84 10.26
N ASP A 274 -11.45 24.69 10.01
CA ASP A 274 -12.01 23.74 9.04
C ASP A 274 -11.52 23.97 7.60
N LEU A 275 -11.26 25.23 7.24
CA LEU A 275 -10.74 25.59 5.92
C LEU A 275 -9.41 24.85 5.61
N TYR A 276 -8.45 24.93 6.52
CA TYR A 276 -7.13 24.30 6.30
C TYR A 276 -7.13 22.79 6.48
N VAL A 277 -8.04 22.21 7.25
CA VAL A 277 -8.31 20.77 7.26
C VAL A 277 -8.87 20.33 5.90
N GLY A 278 -9.77 21.12 5.30
CA GLY A 278 -10.26 20.92 3.94
C GLY A 278 -9.14 20.98 2.90
N VAL A 279 -8.26 21.99 2.98
CA VAL A 279 -7.07 22.11 2.13
C VAL A 279 -6.17 20.86 2.24
N MET A 280 -5.88 20.39 3.46
CA MET A 280 -5.07 19.18 3.67
C MET A 280 -5.73 17.92 3.08
N THR A 281 -7.05 17.82 3.15
CA THR A 281 -7.79 16.71 2.54
C THR A 281 -7.61 16.67 1.03
N VAL A 282 -7.69 17.82 0.36
CA VAL A 282 -7.43 17.95 -1.07
C VAL A 282 -5.97 17.59 -1.40
N ILE A 283 -5.02 18.14 -0.65
CA ILE A 283 -3.58 17.85 -0.80
C ILE A 283 -3.30 16.35 -0.66
N ASN A 284 -3.87 15.68 0.35
CA ASN A 284 -3.71 14.24 0.55
C ASN A 284 -4.28 13.44 -0.63
N SER A 285 -5.43 13.84 -1.19
CA SER A 285 -6.02 13.19 -2.36
C SER A 285 -5.14 13.31 -3.61
N ILE A 286 -4.59 14.50 -3.85
CA ILE A 286 -3.63 14.73 -4.95
C ILE A 286 -2.37 13.88 -4.73
N ARG A 287 -1.84 13.86 -3.52
CA ARG A 287 -0.65 13.06 -3.15
C ARG A 287 -0.89 11.57 -3.35
N GLU A 288 -2.04 11.05 -2.94
CA GLU A 288 -2.38 9.64 -3.10
C GLU A 288 -2.31 9.23 -4.57
N ILE A 289 -2.98 9.97 -5.46
CA ILE A 289 -2.95 9.71 -6.90
C ILE A 289 -1.52 9.86 -7.46
N ALA A 290 -0.80 10.91 -7.08
CA ALA A 290 0.56 11.19 -7.54
C ALA A 290 1.56 10.10 -7.11
N THR A 291 1.34 9.40 -6.01
CA THR A 291 2.25 8.35 -5.53
C THR A 291 1.99 6.97 -6.14
N LEU A 292 0.84 6.72 -6.77
CA LEU A 292 0.50 5.40 -7.33
C LEU A 292 1.56 4.85 -8.29
N PRO A 293 2.05 5.59 -9.32
CA PRO A 293 3.03 5.04 -10.25
C PRO A 293 4.39 4.78 -9.60
N VAL A 294 4.84 5.64 -8.69
CA VAL A 294 6.14 5.41 -8.02
C VAL A 294 6.08 4.22 -7.07
N THR A 295 4.97 3.99 -6.39
CA THR A 295 4.76 2.79 -5.57
C THR A 295 4.66 1.54 -6.45
N GLY A 296 3.97 1.62 -7.60
CA GLY A 296 3.91 0.56 -8.58
C GLY A 296 5.29 0.12 -9.06
N VAL A 297 6.14 1.07 -9.44
CA VAL A 297 7.53 0.78 -9.89
C VAL A 297 8.38 0.22 -8.74
N THR A 298 8.35 0.84 -7.57
CA THR A 298 9.20 0.43 -6.45
C THR A 298 8.80 -0.94 -5.89
N HIS A 299 7.51 -1.25 -5.81
CA HIS A 299 7.03 -2.58 -5.39
C HIS A 299 7.35 -3.65 -6.44
N SER A 300 7.26 -3.32 -7.72
CA SER A 300 7.61 -4.23 -8.83
C SER A 300 9.09 -4.55 -8.90
N ALA A 301 9.93 -3.63 -8.44
CA ALA A 301 11.38 -3.87 -8.36
C ALA A 301 11.75 -4.90 -7.27
N GLN A 302 10.96 -5.03 -6.20
CA GLN A 302 11.27 -5.92 -5.08
C GLN A 302 11.47 -7.39 -5.50
N PRO A 303 10.56 -8.03 -6.24
CA PRO A 303 10.76 -9.40 -6.70
C PRO A 303 11.96 -9.55 -7.65
N VAL A 304 12.22 -8.58 -8.52
CA VAL A 304 13.38 -8.60 -9.44
C VAL A 304 14.69 -8.46 -8.67
N LEU A 305 14.74 -7.55 -7.69
CA LEU A 305 15.87 -7.38 -6.78
C LEU A 305 16.13 -8.65 -5.95
N GLY A 306 15.07 -9.19 -5.32
CA GLY A 306 15.17 -10.37 -4.47
C GLY A 306 15.65 -11.59 -5.24
N PHE A 307 15.06 -11.86 -6.40
CA PHE A 307 15.45 -12.98 -7.25
C PHE A 307 16.91 -12.90 -7.68
N ASN A 308 17.35 -11.77 -8.28
CA ASN A 308 18.71 -11.61 -8.73
C ASN A 308 19.73 -11.63 -7.57
N TYR A 309 19.33 -11.12 -6.39
CA TYR A 309 20.17 -11.22 -5.19
C TYR A 309 20.31 -12.67 -4.71
N GLY A 310 19.23 -13.46 -4.74
CA GLY A 310 19.26 -14.89 -4.44
C GLY A 310 20.11 -15.68 -5.41
N ALA A 311 20.01 -15.36 -6.71
CA ALA A 311 20.79 -15.96 -7.80
C ALA A 311 22.27 -15.49 -7.84
N LYS A 312 22.69 -14.62 -6.93
CA LYS A 312 24.01 -13.98 -6.86
C LYS A 312 24.35 -13.07 -8.05
N GLU A 313 23.40 -12.75 -8.91
CA GLU A 313 23.54 -11.85 -10.05
C GLU A 313 23.66 -10.38 -9.62
N TYR A 314 24.74 -10.03 -8.89
CA TYR A 314 24.89 -8.73 -8.23
C TYR A 314 24.97 -7.55 -9.21
N GLY A 315 25.49 -7.78 -10.42
CA GLY A 315 25.49 -6.78 -11.48
C GLY A 315 24.07 -6.40 -11.92
N ARG A 316 23.16 -7.39 -11.99
CA ARG A 316 21.76 -7.17 -12.32
C ARG A 316 21.00 -6.48 -11.18
N VAL A 317 21.31 -6.82 -9.92
CA VAL A 317 20.77 -6.12 -8.74
C VAL A 317 21.13 -4.63 -8.80
N LYS A 318 22.37 -4.27 -9.09
CA LYS A 318 22.82 -2.87 -9.23
C LYS A 318 22.08 -2.14 -10.36
N LYS A 319 21.92 -2.78 -11.52
CA LYS A 319 21.13 -2.22 -12.64
C LYS A 319 19.67 -1.98 -12.25
N ALA A 320 19.06 -2.90 -11.50
CA ALA A 320 17.70 -2.73 -10.99
C ALA A 320 17.59 -1.55 -10.01
N ILE A 321 18.56 -1.39 -9.10
CA ILE A 321 18.64 -0.26 -8.17
C ILE A 321 18.70 1.06 -8.94
N VAL A 322 19.61 1.18 -9.90
CA VAL A 322 19.77 2.40 -10.70
C VAL A 322 18.52 2.73 -11.48
N PHE A 323 17.95 1.75 -12.18
CA PHE A 323 16.74 1.96 -12.98
C PHE A 323 15.56 2.39 -12.11
N THR A 324 15.30 1.67 -11.00
CA THR A 324 14.17 1.98 -10.10
C THR A 324 14.31 3.37 -9.50
N SER A 325 15.52 3.74 -9.05
CA SER A 325 15.78 5.06 -8.48
C SER A 325 15.64 6.16 -9.53
N PHE A 326 16.20 5.96 -10.72
CA PHE A 326 16.15 6.94 -11.81
C PHE A 326 14.72 7.22 -12.25
N ILE A 327 13.92 6.17 -12.52
CA ILE A 327 12.54 6.36 -12.99
C ILE A 327 11.66 6.97 -11.89
N ALA A 328 11.89 6.61 -10.63
CA ALA A 328 11.17 7.18 -9.49
C ALA A 328 11.46 8.68 -9.33
N ILE A 329 12.74 9.08 -9.42
CA ILE A 329 13.14 10.50 -9.35
C ILE A 329 12.58 11.28 -10.54
N LEU A 330 12.71 10.74 -11.76
CA LEU A 330 12.23 11.39 -12.98
C LEU A 330 10.71 11.64 -12.92
N TYR A 331 9.95 10.62 -12.53
CA TYR A 331 8.50 10.72 -12.41
C TYR A 331 8.09 11.71 -11.32
N THR A 332 8.64 11.60 -10.12
CA THR A 332 8.26 12.49 -9.01
C THR A 332 8.68 13.93 -9.23
N THR A 333 9.79 14.17 -9.95
CA THR A 333 10.20 15.51 -10.39
C THR A 333 9.20 16.08 -11.39
N GLY A 334 8.78 15.27 -12.38
CA GLY A 334 7.77 15.68 -13.36
C GLY A 334 6.45 16.04 -12.68
N ILE A 335 5.95 15.21 -11.78
CA ILE A 335 4.72 15.49 -11.02
C ILE A 335 4.86 16.74 -10.16
N TRP A 336 6.00 16.91 -9.47
CA TRP A 336 6.26 18.12 -8.69
C TRP A 336 6.16 19.39 -9.55
N LEU A 337 6.81 19.41 -10.71
CA LEU A 337 6.78 20.56 -11.63
C LEU A 337 5.36 20.84 -12.14
N ILE A 338 4.57 19.79 -12.43
CA ILE A 338 3.20 19.94 -12.91
C ILE A 338 2.29 20.49 -11.80
N VAL A 339 2.37 19.91 -10.58
CA VAL A 339 1.54 20.36 -9.45
C VAL A 339 1.92 21.77 -9.00
N ASP A 340 3.21 22.10 -8.96
CA ASP A 340 3.70 23.44 -8.59
C ASP A 340 3.34 24.50 -9.63
N GLY A 341 3.40 24.13 -10.92
CA GLY A 341 3.05 25.02 -12.04
C GLY A 341 1.54 25.29 -12.16
N PHE A 342 0.71 24.30 -11.83
CA PHE A 342 -0.76 24.40 -11.99
C PHE A 342 -1.54 24.06 -10.72
N PRO A 343 -1.21 24.64 -9.54
CA PRO A 343 -1.81 24.24 -8.27
C PRO A 343 -3.33 24.47 -8.23
N ALA A 344 -3.81 25.59 -8.77
CA ALA A 344 -5.23 25.90 -8.83
C ALA A 344 -6.04 24.88 -9.65
N PHE A 345 -5.47 24.32 -10.72
CA PHE A 345 -6.13 23.30 -11.53
C PHE A 345 -6.39 22.04 -10.70
N PHE A 346 -5.38 21.55 -9.97
CA PHE A 346 -5.51 20.36 -9.15
C PHE A 346 -6.51 20.53 -7.99
N ILE A 347 -6.53 21.72 -7.37
CA ILE A 347 -7.49 22.01 -6.28
C ILE A 347 -8.91 22.04 -6.83
N ARG A 348 -9.13 22.68 -7.99
CA ARG A 348 -10.46 22.80 -8.63
C ARG A 348 -11.07 21.45 -9.04
N ILE A 349 -10.28 20.40 -9.23
CA ILE A 349 -10.80 19.05 -9.48
C ILE A 349 -11.61 18.54 -8.27
N PHE A 350 -11.21 18.94 -7.06
CA PHE A 350 -11.82 18.45 -5.82
C PHE A 350 -12.80 19.45 -5.21
N ASN A 351 -12.51 20.75 -5.32
CA ASN A 351 -13.34 21.78 -4.73
C ASN A 351 -13.29 23.09 -5.55
N GLN A 352 -14.42 23.75 -5.73
CA GLN A 352 -14.56 25.00 -6.49
C GLN A 352 -14.70 26.24 -5.60
N ASP A 353 -14.65 26.08 -4.26
CA ASP A 353 -14.72 27.19 -3.32
C ASP A 353 -13.51 28.12 -3.49
N ALA A 354 -13.78 29.41 -3.67
CA ALA A 354 -12.74 30.41 -3.95
C ALA A 354 -11.79 30.63 -2.76
N GLU A 355 -12.30 30.55 -1.53
CA GLU A 355 -11.50 30.71 -0.31
C GLU A 355 -10.58 29.52 -0.12
N LEU A 356 -11.09 28.29 -0.33
CA LEU A 356 -10.28 27.08 -0.26
C LEU A 356 -9.20 27.05 -1.34
N ILE A 357 -9.51 27.51 -2.57
CA ILE A 357 -8.52 27.60 -3.67
C ILE A 357 -7.43 28.61 -3.29
N ALA A 358 -7.80 29.79 -2.80
CA ALA A 358 -6.85 30.83 -2.41
C ALA A 358 -5.91 30.38 -1.28
N ALA A 359 -6.44 29.72 -0.24
CA ALA A 359 -5.64 29.15 0.85
C ALA A 359 -4.82 27.92 0.39
N GLY A 360 -5.35 27.11 -0.52
CA GLY A 360 -4.75 25.88 -0.99
C GLY A 360 -3.55 26.08 -1.90
N ILE A 361 -3.49 27.14 -2.73
CA ILE A 361 -2.38 27.37 -3.67
C ILE A 361 -1.03 27.47 -2.96
N PRO A 362 -0.82 28.33 -1.94
CA PRO A 362 0.45 28.38 -1.23
C PRO A 362 0.72 27.10 -0.42
N ALA A 363 -0.32 26.49 0.14
CA ALA A 363 -0.19 25.27 0.92
C ALA A 363 0.28 24.09 0.05
N ILE A 364 -0.28 23.89 -1.15
CA ILE A 364 0.12 22.81 -2.05
C ILE A 364 1.55 22.99 -2.57
N ARG A 365 1.95 24.21 -2.91
CA ARG A 365 3.33 24.53 -3.31
C ARG A 365 4.31 24.19 -2.22
N LEU A 366 4.01 24.59 -0.98
CA LEU A 366 4.86 24.33 0.18
C LEU A 366 4.93 22.82 0.45
N TYR A 367 3.79 22.12 0.47
CA TYR A 367 3.71 20.70 0.78
C TYR A 367 4.41 19.82 -0.27
N PHE A 368 4.25 20.14 -1.56
CA PHE A 368 4.89 19.42 -2.66
C PHE A 368 6.33 19.85 -2.93
N PHE A 369 6.83 20.91 -2.25
CA PHE A 369 8.22 21.30 -2.37
C PHE A 369 9.14 20.12 -2.01
N GLY A 370 10.02 19.77 -2.94
CA GLY A 370 10.90 18.63 -2.74
C GLY A 370 10.22 17.25 -2.79
N PHE A 371 9.03 17.13 -3.42
CA PHE A 371 8.35 15.85 -3.63
C PHE A 371 9.24 14.81 -4.32
N PHE A 372 10.17 15.23 -5.17
CA PHE A 372 11.18 14.37 -5.79
C PHE A 372 12.12 13.71 -4.76
N MET A 373 12.37 14.32 -3.61
CA MET A 373 13.16 13.71 -2.53
C MET A 373 12.47 12.51 -1.87
N MET A 374 11.14 12.47 -1.90
CA MET A 374 10.36 11.33 -1.43
C MET A 374 10.70 10.05 -2.23
N SER A 375 11.03 10.16 -3.52
CA SER A 375 11.43 9.03 -4.35
C SER A 375 12.69 8.32 -3.84
N LEU A 376 13.62 9.05 -3.23
CA LEU A 376 14.82 8.48 -2.60
C LEU A 376 14.44 7.57 -1.42
N GLN A 377 13.45 8.00 -0.63
CA GLN A 377 12.91 7.19 0.46
C GLN A 377 12.23 5.92 -0.08
N PHE A 378 11.34 6.06 -1.06
CA PHE A 378 10.63 4.91 -1.65
C PHE A 378 11.59 3.91 -2.30
N SER A 379 12.56 4.40 -3.06
CA SER A 379 13.58 3.55 -3.71
C SER A 379 14.46 2.86 -2.67
N GLY A 380 15.02 3.60 -1.72
CA GLY A 380 15.87 3.03 -0.68
C GLY A 380 15.15 1.98 0.17
N GLN A 381 13.93 2.27 0.57
CA GLN A 381 13.11 1.34 1.37
C GLN A 381 12.71 0.10 0.58
N SER A 382 12.31 0.25 -0.69
CA SER A 382 12.00 -0.87 -1.58
C SER A 382 13.20 -1.80 -1.76
N ILE A 383 14.41 -1.25 -1.87
CA ILE A 383 15.65 -2.03 -1.95
C ILE A 383 15.89 -2.80 -0.66
N PHE A 384 15.71 -2.17 0.52
CA PHE A 384 15.84 -2.88 1.80
C PHE A 384 14.83 -4.03 1.92
N VAL A 385 13.58 -3.83 1.53
CA VAL A 385 12.53 -4.85 1.55
C VAL A 385 12.86 -5.96 0.53
N GLY A 386 13.15 -5.60 -0.71
CA GLY A 386 13.46 -6.56 -1.78
C GLY A 386 14.68 -7.44 -1.48
N LEU A 387 15.64 -6.93 -0.72
CA LEU A 387 16.83 -7.68 -0.29
C LEU A 387 16.70 -8.31 1.11
N GLY A 388 15.49 -8.30 1.70
CA GLY A 388 15.23 -8.94 3.00
C GLY A 388 15.87 -8.23 4.20
N LYS A 389 16.18 -6.92 4.11
CA LYS A 389 16.82 -6.14 5.19
C LYS A 389 15.80 -5.49 6.11
N SER A 390 15.00 -6.31 6.81
CA SER A 390 13.86 -5.90 7.62
C SER A 390 14.17 -4.80 8.64
N LYS A 391 15.26 -4.92 9.40
CA LYS A 391 15.63 -3.93 10.43
C LYS A 391 15.79 -2.52 9.87
N LYS A 392 16.43 -2.39 8.69
CA LYS A 392 16.61 -1.10 8.02
C LYS A 392 15.30 -0.57 7.45
N ALA A 393 14.49 -1.45 6.85
CA ALA A 393 13.19 -1.07 6.32
C ALA A 393 12.24 -0.53 7.41
N ILE A 394 12.17 -1.20 8.57
CA ILE A 394 11.39 -0.75 9.73
C ILE A 394 11.93 0.58 10.27
N PHE A 395 13.24 0.66 10.47
CA PHE A 395 13.86 1.88 10.99
C PHE A 395 13.49 3.11 10.16
N PHE A 396 13.63 3.05 8.83
CA PHE A 396 13.32 4.20 7.98
C PHE A 396 11.82 4.46 7.83
N SER A 397 10.94 3.47 8.06
CA SER A 397 9.50 3.70 8.15
C SER A 397 9.15 4.58 9.37
N ILE A 398 9.77 4.30 10.52
CA ILE A 398 9.55 5.05 11.77
C ILE A 398 10.28 6.39 11.72
N PHE A 399 11.55 6.39 11.29
CA PHE A 399 12.43 7.57 11.32
C PHE A 399 11.80 8.78 10.63
N ARG A 400 11.34 8.62 9.39
CA ARG A 400 10.76 9.72 8.64
C ARG A 400 9.44 10.22 9.24
N LYS A 401 8.52 9.32 9.53
CA LYS A 401 7.16 9.70 9.92
C LYS A 401 7.03 10.04 11.40
N VAL A 402 7.55 9.22 12.29
CA VAL A 402 7.39 9.41 13.74
C VAL A 402 8.46 10.35 14.30
N ILE A 403 9.72 10.16 13.90
CA ILE A 403 10.83 10.94 14.49
C ILE A 403 10.96 12.34 13.85
N ILE A 404 10.60 12.50 12.57
CA ILE A 404 10.71 13.78 11.88
C ILE A 404 9.35 14.46 11.71
N VAL A 405 8.40 13.85 11.00
CA VAL A 405 7.14 14.54 10.63
C VAL A 405 6.30 14.89 11.85
N VAL A 406 6.06 13.96 12.78
CA VAL A 406 5.19 14.21 13.94
C VAL A 406 5.70 15.35 14.80
N PRO A 407 6.99 15.40 15.24
CA PRO A 407 7.49 16.54 16.01
C PRO A 407 7.45 17.85 15.23
N LEU A 408 7.83 17.85 13.96
CA LEU A 408 7.80 19.07 13.14
C LEU A 408 6.37 19.59 12.95
N THR A 409 5.37 18.70 12.76
CA THR A 409 3.97 19.10 12.62
C THR A 409 3.46 19.82 13.88
N ILE A 410 3.95 19.43 15.08
CA ILE A 410 3.54 20.04 16.35
C ILE A 410 4.33 21.32 16.64
N LEU A 411 5.65 21.30 16.38
CA LEU A 411 6.55 22.38 16.80
C LEU A 411 6.58 23.55 15.82
N LEU A 412 6.66 23.30 14.51
CA LEU A 412 6.82 24.37 13.51
C LEU A 412 5.71 25.41 13.51
N PRO A 413 4.41 25.06 13.70
CA PRO A 413 3.36 26.07 13.76
C PRO A 413 3.55 27.13 14.83
N GLY A 414 4.07 26.74 16.00
CA GLY A 414 4.38 27.66 17.09
C GLY A 414 5.71 28.39 16.92
N MET A 415 6.60 27.92 16.04
CA MET A 415 7.93 28.53 15.82
C MET A 415 7.84 29.56 14.69
N PHE A 416 8.51 30.70 14.89
CA PHE A 416 8.63 31.76 13.88
C PHE A 416 7.30 32.31 13.31
N GLY A 417 6.17 32.12 14.03
CA GLY A 417 4.85 32.54 13.55
C GLY A 417 4.36 31.82 12.28
N MET A 418 4.84 30.60 12.02
CA MET A 418 4.51 29.87 10.79
C MET A 418 3.05 29.45 10.70
N GLY A 419 2.36 29.24 11.84
CA GLY A 419 0.96 28.82 11.84
C GLY A 419 0.72 27.57 10.98
N THR A 420 -0.29 27.61 10.11
CA THR A 420 -0.64 26.50 9.19
C THR A 420 0.50 26.12 8.25
N ASN A 421 1.33 27.08 7.82
CA ASN A 421 2.49 26.81 6.96
C ASN A 421 3.50 25.87 7.64
N GLY A 422 3.62 25.92 8.97
CA GLY A 422 4.48 25.00 9.71
C GLY A 422 4.05 23.53 9.53
N VAL A 423 2.75 23.25 9.51
CA VAL A 423 2.23 21.90 9.26
C VAL A 423 2.57 21.43 7.86
N PHE A 424 2.34 22.28 6.83
CA PHE A 424 2.65 21.93 5.45
C PHE A 424 4.14 21.78 5.18
N ALA A 425 5.01 22.53 5.88
CA ALA A 425 6.46 22.47 5.75
C ALA A 425 7.07 21.19 6.36
N ALA A 426 6.39 20.53 7.29
CA ALA A 426 6.88 19.31 7.95
C ALA A 426 7.15 18.16 6.94
N GLU A 427 6.29 17.98 5.93
CA GLU A 427 6.45 16.93 4.94
C GLU A 427 7.68 17.13 4.03
N PRO A 428 7.89 18.29 3.36
CA PRO A 428 9.09 18.51 2.55
C PRO A 428 10.39 18.40 3.39
N ILE A 429 10.45 18.97 4.59
CA ILE A 429 11.63 18.84 5.45
C ILE A 429 11.93 17.36 5.70
N SER A 430 10.91 16.56 6.00
CA SER A 430 11.08 15.12 6.22
C SER A 430 11.50 14.36 4.95
N ASN A 431 11.03 14.79 3.78
CA ASN A 431 11.41 14.20 2.50
C ASN A 431 12.91 14.41 2.21
N PHE A 432 13.45 15.60 2.48
CA PHE A 432 14.88 15.86 2.35
C PHE A 432 15.70 15.03 3.35
N ILE A 433 15.42 15.16 4.65
CA ILE A 433 16.18 14.46 5.69
C ILE A 433 16.03 12.94 5.56
N GLY A 434 14.79 12.44 5.51
CA GLY A 434 14.49 11.02 5.44
C GLY A 434 14.92 10.37 4.13
N GLY A 435 14.72 11.07 3.00
CA GLY A 435 15.12 10.60 1.67
C GLY A 435 16.63 10.46 1.56
N ILE A 436 17.40 11.51 1.93
CA ILE A 436 18.86 11.48 1.90
C ILE A 436 19.41 10.42 2.87
N ALA A 437 18.88 10.35 4.09
CA ALA A 437 19.33 9.38 5.09
C ALA A 437 19.06 7.93 4.64
N CYS A 438 17.86 7.63 4.12
CA CYS A 438 17.49 6.30 3.66
C CYS A 438 18.33 5.86 2.44
N PHE A 439 18.39 6.70 1.43
CA PHE A 439 19.11 6.39 0.19
C PHE A 439 20.63 6.37 0.42
N GLY A 440 21.16 7.32 1.18
CA GLY A 440 22.56 7.34 1.61
C GLY A 440 22.94 6.05 2.36
N THR A 441 22.14 5.63 3.33
CA THR A 441 22.37 4.35 4.03
C THR A 441 22.34 3.15 3.07
N MET A 442 21.46 3.16 2.08
CA MET A 442 21.41 2.12 1.05
C MET A 442 22.72 2.11 0.25
N LEU A 443 23.22 3.27 -0.20
CA LEU A 443 24.47 3.38 -0.93
C LEU A 443 25.67 2.89 -0.09
N PHE A 444 25.80 3.34 1.15
CA PHE A 444 26.92 2.98 2.00
C PHE A 444 26.92 1.52 2.45
N THR A 445 25.75 0.90 2.59
CA THR A 445 25.65 -0.48 3.11
C THR A 445 25.39 -1.52 2.04
N ILE A 446 24.39 -1.31 1.18
CA ILE A 446 23.98 -2.31 0.17
C ILE A 446 24.84 -2.18 -1.08
N TRP A 447 24.94 -0.99 -1.66
CA TRP A 447 25.68 -0.78 -2.89
C TRP A 447 27.16 -1.16 -2.77
N ARG A 448 27.84 -0.71 -1.71
CA ARG A 448 29.24 -1.08 -1.43
C ARG A 448 29.40 -2.59 -1.24
N LYS A 449 28.46 -3.23 -0.55
CA LYS A 449 28.49 -4.68 -0.37
C LYS A 449 28.34 -5.42 -1.70
N LEU A 450 27.37 -5.02 -2.53
CA LEU A 450 27.14 -5.59 -3.86
C LEU A 450 28.39 -5.44 -4.76
N THR A 451 29.05 -4.27 -4.70
CA THR A 451 30.28 -4.03 -5.47
C THR A 451 31.43 -4.95 -5.05
N LYS A 452 31.58 -5.20 -3.72
CA LYS A 452 32.59 -6.16 -3.23
C LYS A 452 32.29 -7.59 -3.69
N LEU A 453 31.03 -8.02 -3.54
CA LEU A 453 30.60 -9.36 -3.95
C LEU A 453 30.75 -9.58 -5.46
N GLN A 454 30.40 -8.59 -6.28
CA GLN A 454 30.56 -8.65 -7.74
C GLN A 454 32.03 -8.80 -8.17
N LYS A 455 32.96 -8.14 -7.46
CA LYS A 455 34.40 -8.30 -7.71
C LYS A 455 34.92 -9.68 -7.34
N GLN A 456 34.40 -10.29 -6.28
CA GLN A 456 34.79 -11.64 -5.83
C GLN A 456 34.32 -12.75 -6.78
N GLU A 457 33.24 -12.54 -7.53
CA GLU A 457 32.74 -13.51 -8.53
C GLU A 457 33.48 -13.36 -9.89
N ALA A 458 34.14 -12.25 -10.13
CA ALA A 458 34.89 -12.00 -11.37
C ALA A 458 36.35 -12.49 -11.30
N VAL A 459 36.77 -12.93 -10.12
CA VAL A 459 38.08 -13.60 -9.86
C VAL A 459 37.86 -15.10 -9.70
#